data_dcc6341af4c5e8c915eb011d99669ee1
#
_entry.id   dcc6341af4c5e8c915eb011d99669ee1
#
_cell.length_a   1.000
_cell.length_b   1.000
_cell.length_c   1.000
_cell.angle_alpha   90.00
_cell.angle_beta   90.00
_cell.angle_gamma   90.00
#
_symmetry.space_group_name_H-M   'P 1'
#
loop_
_entity.id
_entity.type
_entity.pdbx_description
1 polymer ?
#
loop_
_entity_poly.entity_id
_entity_poly.type
_entity_poly.pdbx_seq_one_letter_code
_entity_poly.pdbx_strand_id
1 'polypeptide(L)'
;MEIALQPCGLLGAYLGSTLPFSDKNLYFRNLDGNGEMFDLPAGTDFRGKTITNHAVLASSVALGGTILQNYTFECSIDGHVFYKGKSSFGFFPAEALATQVGLDGGKNVAPWYVTNNLQPANYMQVKLDSLYGKMKLYKAPANKPHYRLAENQLNLLDNLLIAKNAGEHGKGYVHATKFVKPYEWFYTCHFYQDPVMPGSLGVEAILQAMQVFALQQDLGKDFTNPKFVQLPNHETVWKYRGQILTHVREMQLEVHVKTIEMRDGRLVVIADASLWNDEVRIYQLTDLALAIEEA
;
A
#
# COMPACT_ATOMS: atom_id res chain seq x y z
N MET A 1 8.49 -0.28 2.34
CA MET A 1 7.80 -1.42 2.96
C MET A 1 8.35 -2.75 2.44
N GLU A 2 8.25 -3.12 1.16
CA GLU A 2 8.62 -4.45 0.63
C GLU A 2 10.03 -4.92 1.02
N ILE A 3 11.05 -4.09 0.80
CA ILE A 3 12.45 -4.40 1.17
C ILE A 3 12.60 -4.77 2.64
N ALA A 4 11.84 -4.12 3.54
CA ALA A 4 11.90 -4.38 4.97
C ALA A 4 11.25 -5.71 5.38
N LEU A 5 10.26 -6.18 4.60
CA LEU A 5 9.50 -7.39 4.91
C LEU A 5 10.12 -8.66 4.34
N GLN A 6 10.89 -8.57 3.25
CA GLN A 6 11.54 -9.73 2.61
C GLN A 6 12.44 -10.54 3.57
N PRO A 7 13.28 -9.93 4.42
CA PRO A 7 14.11 -10.71 5.35
C PRO A 7 13.32 -11.48 6.40
N CYS A 8 12.09 -11.08 6.71
CA CYS A 8 11.23 -11.84 7.62
C CYS A 8 10.91 -13.23 7.05
N GLY A 9 10.53 -13.29 5.76
CA GLY A 9 10.30 -14.56 5.07
C GLY A 9 11.57 -15.40 4.94
N LEU A 10 12.69 -14.78 4.57
CA LEU A 10 13.99 -15.45 4.50
C LEU A 10 14.40 -16.03 5.86
N LEU A 11 14.27 -15.27 6.94
CA LEU A 11 14.59 -15.73 8.29
C LEU A 11 13.69 -16.90 8.73
N GLY A 12 12.38 -16.81 8.46
CA GLY A 12 11.45 -17.92 8.72
C GLY A 12 11.81 -19.21 7.98
N ALA A 13 12.21 -19.10 6.72
CA ALA A 13 12.68 -20.24 5.93
C ALA A 13 14.03 -20.78 6.44
N TYR A 14 14.99 -19.90 6.71
CA TYR A 14 16.33 -20.26 7.20
C TYR A 14 16.28 -21.02 8.55
N LEU A 15 15.38 -20.62 9.45
CA LEU A 15 15.16 -21.29 10.72
C LEU A 15 14.39 -22.60 10.60
N GLY A 16 13.99 -23.00 9.40
CA GLY A 16 13.24 -24.23 9.18
C GLY A 16 11.84 -24.22 9.80
N SER A 17 11.19 -23.06 9.85
CA SER A 17 9.90 -22.87 10.55
C SER A 17 8.81 -23.83 10.10
N THR A 18 8.84 -24.31 8.84
CA THR A 18 7.84 -25.23 8.27
C THR A 18 8.21 -26.71 8.40
N LEU A 19 9.41 -27.05 8.88
CA LEU A 19 9.87 -28.45 9.02
C LEU A 19 8.94 -29.35 9.85
N PRO A 20 8.28 -28.84 10.94
CA PRO A 20 7.33 -29.65 11.70
C PRO A 20 6.09 -30.08 10.89
N PHE A 21 5.86 -29.50 9.71
CA PHE A 21 4.74 -29.78 8.80
C PHE A 21 5.25 -30.18 7.42
N SER A 22 6.28 -31.01 7.37
CA SER A 22 6.95 -31.43 6.12
C SER A 22 6.05 -32.23 5.15
N ASP A 23 4.91 -32.71 5.62
CA ASP A 23 3.86 -33.38 4.85
C ASP A 23 2.89 -32.42 4.16
N LYS A 24 3.02 -31.08 4.37
CA LYS A 24 2.09 -30.06 3.88
C LYS A 24 2.80 -28.95 3.12
N ASN A 25 2.11 -28.41 2.12
CA ASN A 25 2.49 -27.15 1.52
C ASN A 25 1.90 -26.01 2.34
N LEU A 26 2.76 -25.15 2.85
CA LEU A 26 2.36 -23.95 3.60
C LEU A 26 2.71 -22.68 2.80
N TYR A 27 1.79 -21.76 2.77
CA TYR A 27 1.87 -20.50 2.03
C TYR A 27 2.14 -19.35 3.00
N PHE A 28 3.14 -18.54 2.70
CA PHE A 28 3.57 -17.44 3.54
C PHE A 28 2.76 -16.17 3.23
N ARG A 29 2.15 -15.57 4.24
CA ARG A 29 1.34 -14.34 4.09
C ARG A 29 1.61 -13.34 5.20
N ASN A 30 1.73 -12.07 4.84
CA ASN A 30 1.68 -10.96 5.79
C ASN A 30 0.23 -10.77 6.28
N LEU A 31 0.05 -10.51 7.57
CA LEU A 31 -1.25 -10.35 8.20
C LEU A 31 -1.52 -8.92 8.64
N ASP A 32 -0.55 -8.31 9.29
CA ASP A 32 -0.61 -6.95 9.79
C ASP A 32 0.79 -6.43 10.15
N GLY A 33 0.84 -5.15 10.44
CA GLY A 33 2.06 -4.51 10.89
C GLY A 33 1.91 -3.01 11.01
N ASN A 34 2.99 -2.41 11.42
CA ASN A 34 3.20 -0.97 11.40
C ASN A 34 4.58 -0.63 10.86
N GLY A 35 4.73 0.58 10.38
CA GLY A 35 6.02 1.06 9.90
C GLY A 35 6.10 2.57 9.96
N GLU A 36 7.29 3.05 10.27
CA GLU A 36 7.62 4.45 10.42
C GLU A 36 8.88 4.79 9.63
N MET A 37 8.79 5.84 8.81
CA MET A 37 9.93 6.42 8.08
C MET A 37 10.64 7.44 8.95
N PHE A 38 11.95 7.61 8.72
CA PHE A 38 12.77 8.64 9.35
C PHE A 38 13.49 9.47 8.29
N ASP A 39 13.70 10.74 8.57
CA ASP A 39 14.50 11.59 7.71
C ASP A 39 15.94 11.07 7.62
N LEU A 40 16.46 11.06 6.42
CA LEU A 40 17.88 10.83 6.14
C LEU A 40 18.62 12.16 6.04
N PRO A 41 19.96 12.17 6.22
CA PRO A 41 20.76 13.35 5.96
C PRO A 41 20.44 13.95 4.58
N ALA A 42 20.39 15.27 4.51
CA ALA A 42 20.10 15.99 3.27
C ALA A 42 21.02 15.53 2.13
N GLY A 43 20.45 15.32 0.94
CA GLY A 43 21.18 14.85 -0.22
C GLY A 43 21.51 13.35 -0.24
N THR A 44 20.97 12.55 0.67
CA THR A 44 21.15 11.09 0.63
C THR A 44 20.55 10.52 -0.66
N ASP A 45 21.41 9.88 -1.46
CA ASP A 45 21.02 9.16 -2.68
C ASP A 45 21.14 7.66 -2.44
N PHE A 46 20.07 6.92 -2.70
CA PHE A 46 20.03 5.46 -2.56
C PHE A 46 20.75 4.72 -3.70
N ARG A 47 20.97 5.38 -4.83
CA ARG A 47 21.56 4.76 -6.02
C ARG A 47 22.99 4.34 -5.76
N GLY A 48 23.31 3.09 -6.08
CA GLY A 48 24.65 2.51 -5.90
C GLY A 48 25.04 2.24 -4.45
N LYS A 49 24.12 2.42 -3.49
CA LYS A 49 24.38 2.13 -2.07
C LYS A 49 23.73 0.83 -1.62
N THR A 50 24.24 0.29 -0.52
CA THR A 50 23.69 -0.91 0.12
C THR A 50 22.70 -0.51 1.22
N ILE A 51 21.48 -1.03 1.14
CA ILE A 51 20.52 -0.97 2.24
C ILE A 51 20.79 -2.17 3.15
N THR A 52 21.09 -1.89 4.42
CA THR A 52 21.18 -2.92 5.46
C THR A 52 19.80 -3.12 6.07
N ASN A 53 19.34 -4.38 6.11
CA ASN A 53 18.08 -4.74 6.71
C ASN A 53 18.33 -5.68 7.90
N HIS A 54 17.81 -5.31 9.07
CA HIS A 54 17.88 -6.10 10.28
C HIS A 54 16.49 -6.55 10.67
N ALA A 55 16.25 -7.88 10.64
CA ALA A 55 14.98 -8.49 11.03
C ALA A 55 15.19 -9.43 12.22
N VAL A 56 14.30 -9.38 13.19
CA VAL A 56 14.30 -10.24 14.37
C VAL A 56 12.98 -10.98 14.46
N LEU A 57 13.03 -12.30 14.55
CA LEU A 57 11.88 -13.14 14.89
C LEU A 57 11.62 -13.01 16.41
N ALA A 58 10.58 -12.27 16.77
CA ALA A 58 10.22 -12.00 18.16
C ALA A 58 9.42 -13.17 18.79
N SER A 59 8.57 -13.83 18.00
CA SER A 59 7.82 -15.01 18.47
C SER A 59 7.38 -15.89 17.30
N SER A 60 7.23 -17.19 17.57
CA SER A 60 6.70 -18.18 16.64
C SER A 60 5.79 -19.15 17.37
N VAL A 61 4.55 -19.30 16.90
CA VAL A 61 3.53 -20.17 17.48
C VAL A 61 2.92 -21.04 16.40
N ALA A 62 2.93 -22.36 16.61
CA ALA A 62 2.27 -23.32 15.72
C ALA A 62 0.93 -23.75 16.34
N LEU A 63 -0.17 -23.59 15.62
CA LEU A 63 -1.51 -23.96 16.07
C LEU A 63 -2.35 -24.44 14.85
N GLY A 64 -2.95 -25.61 14.98
CA GLY A 64 -3.91 -26.13 14.00
C GLY A 64 -3.38 -26.29 12.57
N GLY A 65 -2.07 -26.55 12.41
CA GLY A 65 -1.44 -26.66 11.09
C GLY A 65 -1.03 -25.32 10.47
N THR A 66 -1.22 -24.23 11.18
CA THR A 66 -0.79 -22.86 10.83
C THR A 66 0.36 -22.45 11.74
N ILE A 67 1.29 -21.66 11.23
CA ILE A 67 2.36 -21.06 12.04
C ILE A 67 2.20 -19.54 11.98
N LEU A 68 2.16 -18.88 13.15
CA LEU A 68 2.13 -17.43 13.27
C LEU A 68 3.46 -16.93 13.81
N GLN A 69 4.03 -15.93 13.14
CA GLN A 69 5.33 -15.35 13.49
C GLN A 69 5.26 -13.83 13.55
N ASN A 70 5.84 -13.26 14.60
CA ASN A 70 5.95 -11.82 14.77
C ASN A 70 7.41 -11.39 14.61
N TYR A 71 7.62 -10.32 13.87
CA TYR A 71 8.93 -9.77 13.58
C TYR A 71 9.02 -8.30 13.93
N THR A 72 10.22 -7.86 14.28
CA THR A 72 10.61 -6.46 14.18
C THR A 72 11.62 -6.33 13.06
N PHE A 73 11.62 -5.17 12.40
CA PHE A 73 12.55 -4.89 11.31
C PHE A 73 13.06 -3.45 11.36
N GLU A 74 14.26 -3.25 10.81
CA GLU A 74 14.90 -1.96 10.67
C GLU A 74 15.71 -1.94 9.37
N CYS A 75 15.55 -0.88 8.58
CA CYS A 75 16.34 -0.63 7.38
C CYS A 75 17.23 0.60 7.58
N SER A 76 18.51 0.48 7.22
CA SER A 76 19.47 1.55 7.30
C SER A 76 20.30 1.68 6.03
N ILE A 77 20.84 2.89 5.80
CA ILE A 77 21.77 3.22 4.74
C ILE A 77 22.91 4.07 5.35
N ASP A 78 24.15 3.71 5.07
CA ASP A 78 25.33 4.39 5.64
C ASP A 78 25.27 4.54 7.18
N GLY A 79 24.66 3.57 7.88
CA GLY A 79 24.46 3.60 9.33
C GLY A 79 23.26 4.43 9.82
N HIS A 80 22.54 5.12 8.95
CA HIS A 80 21.35 5.89 9.30
C HIS A 80 20.09 5.05 9.07
N VAL A 81 19.31 4.85 10.14
CA VAL A 81 18.00 4.19 10.05
C VAL A 81 17.02 5.10 9.34
N PHE A 82 16.34 4.57 8.32
CA PHE A 82 15.33 5.31 7.57
C PHE A 82 13.93 4.67 7.62
N TYR A 83 13.83 3.40 8.01
CA TYR A 83 12.55 2.71 8.17
C TYR A 83 12.62 1.63 9.23
N LYS A 84 11.66 1.58 10.14
CA LYS A 84 11.53 0.53 11.14
C LYS A 84 10.07 0.19 11.39
N GLY A 85 9.81 -0.99 11.98
CA GLY A 85 8.46 -1.40 12.34
C GLY A 85 8.38 -2.81 12.87
N LYS A 86 7.14 -3.29 12.91
CA LYS A 86 6.78 -4.65 13.33
C LYS A 86 5.85 -5.25 12.30
N SER A 87 5.88 -6.56 12.16
CA SER A 87 4.93 -7.23 11.27
C SER A 87 4.66 -8.66 11.71
N SER A 88 3.41 -9.08 11.53
CA SER A 88 2.96 -10.44 11.76
C SER A 88 2.80 -11.16 10.43
N PHE A 89 3.30 -12.39 10.38
CA PHE A 89 3.17 -13.27 9.23
C PHE A 89 2.60 -14.62 9.65
N GLY A 90 2.01 -15.32 8.70
CA GLY A 90 1.58 -16.70 8.90
C GLY A 90 2.03 -17.60 7.76
N PHE A 91 2.28 -18.87 8.09
CA PHE A 91 2.35 -19.97 7.14
C PHE A 91 1.04 -20.74 7.21
N PHE A 92 0.30 -20.78 6.13
CA PHE A 92 -1.06 -21.30 6.06
C PHE A 92 -1.16 -22.47 5.11
N PRO A 93 -1.91 -23.54 5.43
CA PRO A 93 -2.31 -24.51 4.44
C PRO A 93 -3.29 -23.90 3.42
N ALA A 94 -3.39 -24.49 2.25
CA ALA A 94 -4.24 -23.98 1.15
C ALA A 94 -5.70 -23.81 1.57
N GLU A 95 -6.23 -24.72 2.37
CA GLU A 95 -7.61 -24.72 2.85
C GLU A 95 -7.92 -23.51 3.73
N ALA A 96 -6.95 -23.09 4.55
CA ALA A 96 -7.10 -21.90 5.38
C ALA A 96 -7.13 -20.61 4.55
N LEU A 97 -6.36 -20.56 3.45
CA LEU A 97 -6.40 -19.43 2.53
C LEU A 97 -7.67 -19.42 1.66
N ALA A 98 -8.16 -20.59 1.26
CA ALA A 98 -9.39 -20.73 0.45
C ALA A 98 -10.65 -20.33 1.22
N THR A 99 -10.64 -20.39 2.55
CA THR A 99 -11.75 -20.04 3.44
C THR A 99 -11.64 -18.65 4.05
N GLN A 100 -10.73 -17.80 3.54
CA GLN A 100 -10.62 -16.42 4.01
C GLN A 100 -11.90 -15.62 3.74
N VAL A 101 -12.37 -14.97 4.79
CA VAL A 101 -13.64 -14.21 4.79
C VAL A 101 -13.45 -12.69 4.81
N GLY A 102 -12.22 -12.23 4.56
CA GLY A 102 -11.89 -10.80 4.58
C GLY A 102 -11.94 -10.18 5.98
N LEU A 103 -12.00 -8.86 6.01
CA LEU A 103 -12.07 -8.06 7.25
C LEU A 103 -13.45 -8.11 7.92
N ASP A 104 -14.48 -8.35 7.15
CA ASP A 104 -15.88 -8.20 7.58
C ASP A 104 -16.59 -9.55 7.87
N GLY A 105 -15.79 -10.62 8.05
CA GLY A 105 -16.32 -11.95 8.39
C GLY A 105 -17.22 -12.53 7.30
N GLY A 106 -16.92 -12.29 6.02
CA GLY A 106 -17.68 -12.77 4.86
C GLY A 106 -18.88 -11.90 4.49
N LYS A 107 -19.10 -10.79 5.16
CA LYS A 107 -20.15 -9.83 4.78
C LYS A 107 -19.65 -8.99 3.59
N ASN A 108 -20.52 -8.79 2.62
CA ASN A 108 -20.27 -7.82 1.55
C ASN A 108 -20.45 -6.41 2.12
N VAL A 109 -19.37 -5.65 2.20
CA VAL A 109 -19.35 -4.24 2.61
C VAL A 109 -19.01 -3.43 1.38
N ALA A 110 -20.00 -2.75 0.81
CA ALA A 110 -19.81 -1.90 -0.34
C ALA A 110 -18.98 -0.64 0.03
N PRO A 111 -18.23 -0.06 -0.92
CA PRO A 111 -17.51 1.19 -0.71
C PRO A 111 -18.40 2.34 -0.25
N TRP A 112 -17.82 3.29 0.48
CA TRP A 112 -18.53 4.40 1.12
C TRP A 112 -19.41 5.21 0.15
N TYR A 113 -18.95 5.45 -1.08
CA TYR A 113 -19.72 6.23 -2.06
C TYR A 113 -21.03 5.56 -2.46
N VAL A 114 -21.09 4.23 -2.42
CA VAL A 114 -22.30 3.43 -2.68
C VAL A 114 -23.24 3.49 -1.48
N THR A 115 -22.72 3.22 -0.28
CA THR A 115 -23.50 3.18 0.97
C THR A 115 -24.08 4.55 1.33
N ASN A 116 -23.40 5.62 0.97
CA ASN A 116 -23.82 7.01 1.20
C ASN A 116 -24.50 7.67 0.01
N ASN A 117 -24.78 6.89 -1.05
CA ASN A 117 -25.48 7.36 -2.25
C ASN A 117 -24.88 8.66 -2.81
N LEU A 118 -23.56 8.71 -2.96
CA LEU A 118 -22.85 9.91 -3.44
C LEU A 118 -23.29 10.23 -4.87
N GLN A 119 -23.89 11.40 -5.06
CA GLN A 119 -24.47 11.78 -6.35
C GLN A 119 -23.37 12.17 -7.36
N PRO A 120 -23.56 11.88 -8.67
CA PRO A 120 -22.59 12.19 -9.72
C PRO A 120 -22.16 13.67 -9.79
N ALA A 121 -23.01 14.58 -9.39
CA ALA A 121 -22.70 16.01 -9.32
C ALA A 121 -21.65 16.37 -8.23
N ASN A 122 -21.40 15.47 -7.28
CA ASN A 122 -20.52 15.71 -6.13
C ASN A 122 -19.14 15.08 -6.26
N TYR A 123 -18.84 14.45 -7.38
CA TYR A 123 -17.52 13.88 -7.65
C TYR A 123 -17.08 14.09 -9.10
N MET A 124 -15.80 14.03 -9.32
CA MET A 124 -15.21 13.94 -10.66
C MET A 124 -14.73 12.52 -10.94
N GLN A 125 -14.81 12.11 -12.21
CA GLN A 125 -14.23 10.85 -12.66
C GLN A 125 -12.91 11.11 -13.39
N VAL A 126 -11.91 10.30 -13.12
CA VAL A 126 -10.60 10.34 -13.76
C VAL A 126 -10.27 8.96 -14.32
N LYS A 127 -9.95 8.89 -15.61
CA LYS A 127 -9.43 7.68 -16.27
C LYS A 127 -7.95 7.87 -16.52
N LEU A 128 -7.11 7.03 -15.93
CA LEU A 128 -5.65 7.16 -16.01
C LEU A 128 -5.09 6.81 -17.39
N ASP A 129 -5.71 5.89 -18.12
CA ASP A 129 -5.32 5.52 -19.49
C ASP A 129 -5.78 6.52 -20.55
N SER A 130 -6.64 7.49 -20.18
CA SER A 130 -7.12 8.54 -21.07
C SER A 130 -5.99 9.49 -21.49
N LEU A 131 -6.21 10.26 -22.60
CA LEU A 131 -5.26 11.30 -23.01
C LEU A 131 -5.01 12.33 -21.89
N TYR A 132 -6.07 12.70 -21.17
CA TYR A 132 -5.97 13.60 -20.01
C TYR A 132 -5.07 13.00 -18.91
N GLY A 133 -5.32 11.74 -18.50
CA GLY A 133 -4.52 11.05 -17.48
C GLY A 133 -3.05 11.01 -17.87
N LYS A 134 -2.75 10.55 -19.09
CA LYS A 134 -1.38 10.47 -19.63
C LYS A 134 -0.67 11.82 -19.67
N MET A 135 -1.35 12.89 -20.03
CA MET A 135 -0.74 14.21 -20.17
C MET A 135 -0.68 15.03 -18.87
N LYS A 136 -1.59 14.81 -17.94
CA LYS A 136 -1.73 15.65 -16.73
C LYS A 136 -1.29 14.99 -15.45
N LEU A 137 -1.31 13.66 -15.38
CA LEU A 137 -0.99 12.94 -14.16
C LEU A 137 0.35 12.21 -14.23
N TYR A 138 0.71 11.66 -15.39
CA TYR A 138 2.00 11.00 -15.61
C TYR A 138 3.09 11.93 -16.15
N LYS A 139 2.73 12.98 -16.91
CA LYS A 139 3.68 13.97 -17.38
C LYS A 139 3.58 15.24 -16.55
N ALA A 140 4.63 15.57 -15.84
CA ALA A 140 4.72 16.81 -15.11
C ALA A 140 5.08 17.99 -16.02
N PRO A 141 4.67 19.22 -15.68
CA PRO A 141 5.21 20.43 -16.29
C PRO A 141 6.73 20.51 -16.11
N ALA A 142 7.44 21.15 -17.05
CA ALA A 142 8.91 21.23 -17.02
C ALA A 142 9.46 21.90 -15.74
N ASN A 143 8.69 22.82 -15.16
CA ASN A 143 9.05 23.50 -13.91
C ASN A 143 8.65 22.71 -12.63
N LYS A 144 7.95 21.59 -12.74
CA LYS A 144 7.52 20.73 -11.62
C LYS A 144 7.76 19.24 -11.95
N PRO A 145 8.97 18.82 -12.33
CA PRO A 145 9.21 17.50 -12.96
C PRO A 145 8.93 16.30 -12.04
N HIS A 146 8.86 16.52 -10.74
CA HIS A 146 8.67 15.47 -9.74
C HIS A 146 7.21 15.35 -9.24
N TYR A 147 6.33 16.28 -9.65
CA TYR A 147 4.94 16.31 -9.20
C TYR A 147 4.03 15.55 -10.19
N ARG A 148 4.17 14.24 -10.20
CA ARG A 148 3.46 13.32 -11.11
C ARG A 148 3.38 11.92 -10.54
N LEU A 149 2.56 11.07 -11.15
CA LEU A 149 2.49 9.64 -10.84
C LEU A 149 3.70 8.88 -11.41
N ALA A 150 4.02 7.76 -10.78
CA ALA A 150 4.92 6.77 -11.34
C ALA A 150 4.26 6.04 -12.52
N GLU A 151 5.08 5.54 -13.44
CA GLU A 151 4.66 4.91 -14.70
C GLU A 151 5.07 3.44 -14.80
N ASN A 152 4.63 2.78 -15.85
CA ASN A 152 5.02 1.43 -16.27
C ASN A 152 4.59 0.35 -15.28
N GLN A 153 5.54 -0.32 -14.63
CA GLN A 153 5.25 -1.39 -13.67
C GLN A 153 4.43 -0.92 -12.46
N LEU A 154 4.43 0.37 -12.17
CA LEU A 154 3.66 0.97 -11.10
C LEU A 154 2.32 1.59 -11.58
N ASN A 155 1.80 1.21 -12.75
CA ASN A 155 0.45 1.57 -13.16
C ASN A 155 -0.58 0.69 -12.42
N LEU A 156 -0.86 1.05 -11.18
CA LEU A 156 -1.66 0.23 -10.25
C LEU A 156 -3.13 0.63 -10.19
N LEU A 157 -3.56 1.62 -10.97
CA LEU A 157 -4.94 2.12 -11.02
C LEU A 157 -5.38 2.34 -12.46
N ASP A 158 -6.69 2.20 -12.73
CA ASP A 158 -7.29 2.48 -14.03
C ASP A 158 -8.28 3.65 -13.98
N ASN A 159 -9.21 3.64 -13.03
CA ASN A 159 -10.24 4.67 -12.88
C ASN A 159 -10.34 5.15 -11.44
N LEU A 160 -10.68 6.44 -11.30
CA LEU A 160 -10.91 7.03 -9.98
C LEU A 160 -12.20 7.86 -9.99
N LEU A 161 -12.87 7.87 -8.83
CA LEU A 161 -13.90 8.80 -8.43
C LEU A 161 -13.32 9.66 -7.31
N ILE A 162 -13.37 10.97 -7.42
CA ILE A 162 -12.78 11.90 -6.45
C ILE A 162 -13.83 12.92 -6.01
N ALA A 163 -14.08 12.99 -4.70
CA ALA A 163 -15.00 13.95 -4.09
C ALA A 163 -14.29 14.79 -3.04
N LYS A 164 -14.21 16.09 -3.26
CA LYS A 164 -13.39 17.03 -2.47
C LYS A 164 -13.80 17.10 -0.99
N ASN A 165 -15.10 17.14 -0.70
CA ASN A 165 -15.65 17.37 0.64
C ASN A 165 -16.53 16.18 1.07
N ALA A 166 -16.05 14.95 0.86
CA ALA A 166 -16.76 13.71 1.14
C ALA A 166 -15.90 12.76 1.97
N GLY A 167 -16.37 11.52 2.15
CA GLY A 167 -15.74 10.51 2.98
C GLY A 167 -16.11 10.64 4.45
N GLU A 168 -15.63 9.73 5.27
CA GLU A 168 -15.97 9.66 6.70
C GLU A 168 -15.64 10.94 7.48
N HIS A 169 -14.59 11.66 7.05
CA HIS A 169 -14.13 12.87 7.72
C HIS A 169 -14.53 14.17 7.01
N GLY A 170 -15.25 14.08 5.88
CA GLY A 170 -15.71 15.25 5.11
C GLY A 170 -14.61 16.12 4.50
N LYS A 171 -13.36 15.62 4.42
CA LYS A 171 -12.19 16.37 3.93
C LYS A 171 -11.68 15.92 2.58
N GLY A 172 -12.21 14.82 2.05
CA GLY A 172 -11.87 14.25 0.78
C GLY A 172 -12.11 12.76 0.74
N TYR A 173 -12.54 12.29 -0.42
CA TYR A 173 -12.79 10.88 -0.67
C TYR A 173 -12.29 10.50 -2.06
N VAL A 174 -11.67 9.35 -2.16
CA VAL A 174 -11.31 8.73 -3.43
C VAL A 174 -11.79 7.29 -3.43
N HIS A 175 -12.45 6.88 -4.50
CA HIS A 175 -12.62 5.47 -4.84
C HIS A 175 -11.86 5.20 -6.12
N ALA A 176 -11.12 4.10 -6.18
CA ALA A 176 -10.37 3.75 -7.38
C ALA A 176 -10.49 2.26 -7.70
N THR A 177 -10.32 1.92 -8.96
CA THR A 177 -10.38 0.56 -9.47
C THR A 177 -9.17 0.23 -10.33
N LYS A 178 -8.80 -1.06 -10.31
CA LYS A 178 -7.81 -1.67 -11.19
C LYS A 178 -8.35 -2.98 -11.72
N PHE A 179 -8.41 -3.14 -13.03
CA PHE A 179 -8.65 -4.42 -13.66
C PHE A 179 -7.39 -5.29 -13.55
N VAL A 180 -7.46 -6.37 -12.80
CA VAL A 180 -6.34 -7.27 -12.54
C VAL A 180 -6.19 -8.24 -13.70
N LYS A 181 -5.01 -8.28 -14.30
CA LYS A 181 -4.69 -9.23 -15.37
C LYS A 181 -3.96 -10.44 -14.78
N PRO A 182 -4.29 -11.67 -15.21
CA PRO A 182 -3.66 -12.88 -14.66
C PRO A 182 -2.16 -13.00 -14.99
N TYR A 183 -1.63 -12.13 -15.83
CA TYR A 183 -0.23 -12.06 -16.26
C TYR A 183 0.45 -10.74 -15.84
N GLU A 184 0.00 -10.11 -14.76
CA GLU A 184 0.72 -8.96 -14.19
C GLU A 184 2.15 -9.37 -13.79
N TRP A 185 3.11 -8.46 -13.95
CA TRP A 185 4.54 -8.75 -13.77
C TRP A 185 4.88 -9.34 -12.41
N PHE A 186 4.20 -8.92 -11.34
CA PHE A 186 4.47 -9.38 -9.98
C PHE A 186 4.11 -10.86 -9.77
N TYR A 187 3.19 -11.44 -10.53
CA TYR A 187 2.88 -12.86 -10.44
C TYR A 187 4.01 -13.76 -10.95
N THR A 188 4.98 -13.23 -11.69
CA THR A 188 6.14 -14.01 -12.16
C THR A 188 7.24 -14.17 -11.11
N CYS A 189 7.21 -13.35 -10.04
CA CYS A 189 8.27 -13.30 -9.03
C CYS A 189 7.78 -13.37 -7.58
N HIS A 190 6.49 -13.20 -7.30
CA HIS A 190 5.94 -13.15 -5.95
C HIS A 190 4.71 -14.07 -5.82
N PHE A 191 4.87 -15.35 -5.44
CA PHE A 191 6.05 -16.16 -5.12
C PHE A 191 6.21 -17.33 -6.13
N TYR A 192 7.30 -18.14 -6.02
CA TYR A 192 7.45 -19.36 -6.80
C TYR A 192 6.34 -20.37 -6.48
N GLN A 193 5.59 -20.83 -7.49
CA GLN A 193 4.41 -21.71 -7.38
C GLN A 193 3.26 -21.18 -6.48
N ASP A 194 3.30 -19.91 -6.12
CA ASP A 194 2.28 -19.24 -5.29
C ASP A 194 2.11 -17.78 -5.74
N PRO A 195 1.59 -17.56 -6.95
CA PRO A 195 1.46 -16.22 -7.53
C PRO A 195 0.41 -15.39 -6.79
N VAL A 196 0.87 -14.37 -6.10
CA VAL A 196 0.04 -13.43 -5.33
C VAL A 196 0.58 -12.01 -5.48
N MET A 197 -0.31 -11.02 -5.54
CA MET A 197 0.10 -9.61 -5.53
C MET A 197 0.78 -9.27 -4.20
N PRO A 198 1.96 -8.64 -4.19
CA PRO A 198 2.55 -8.11 -2.97
C PRO A 198 1.60 -7.16 -2.24
N GLY A 199 1.43 -7.33 -0.93
CA GLY A 199 0.60 -6.42 -0.12
C GLY A 199 1.06 -4.96 -0.20
N SER A 200 2.38 -4.75 -0.32
CA SER A 200 3.00 -3.43 -0.51
C SER A 200 2.57 -2.73 -1.81
N LEU A 201 2.25 -3.46 -2.88
CA LEU A 201 1.70 -2.86 -4.11
C LEU A 201 0.24 -2.39 -3.92
N GLY A 202 -0.52 -3.06 -3.05
CA GLY A 202 -1.85 -2.55 -2.66
C GLY A 202 -1.74 -1.23 -1.88
N VAL A 203 -0.75 -1.12 -0.99
CA VAL A 203 -0.44 0.15 -0.29
C VAL A 203 0.01 1.23 -1.27
N GLU A 204 0.87 0.90 -2.23
CA GLU A 204 1.30 1.82 -3.28
C GLU A 204 0.12 2.30 -4.14
N ALA A 205 -0.82 1.42 -4.50
CA ALA A 205 -2.03 1.80 -5.22
C ALA A 205 -2.87 2.82 -4.43
N ILE A 206 -2.97 2.66 -3.12
CA ILE A 206 -3.66 3.60 -2.23
C ILE A 206 -2.91 4.95 -2.18
N LEU A 207 -1.58 4.94 -2.06
CA LEU A 207 -0.77 6.15 -2.14
C LEU A 207 -0.94 6.87 -3.48
N GLN A 208 -1.00 6.15 -4.59
CA GLN A 208 -1.27 6.74 -5.92
C GLN A 208 -2.66 7.38 -5.98
N ALA A 209 -3.68 6.80 -5.36
CA ALA A 209 -4.99 7.43 -5.25
C ALA A 209 -4.94 8.74 -4.46
N MET A 210 -4.16 8.80 -3.37
CA MET A 210 -3.90 10.04 -2.63
C MET A 210 -3.12 11.05 -3.47
N GLN A 211 -2.14 10.62 -4.27
CA GLN A 211 -1.40 11.49 -5.19
C GLN A 211 -2.32 12.07 -6.27
N VAL A 212 -3.21 11.26 -6.86
CA VAL A 212 -4.21 11.77 -7.83
C VAL A 212 -5.13 12.79 -7.17
N PHE A 213 -5.61 12.54 -5.95
CA PHE A 213 -6.37 13.51 -5.18
C PHE A 213 -5.62 14.83 -5.02
N ALA A 214 -4.35 14.76 -4.60
CA ALA A 214 -3.51 15.94 -4.40
C ALA A 214 -3.29 16.72 -5.71
N LEU A 215 -3.04 16.03 -6.83
CA LEU A 215 -2.90 16.63 -8.16
C LEU A 215 -4.20 17.30 -8.62
N GLN A 216 -5.35 16.66 -8.41
CA GLN A 216 -6.65 17.19 -8.84
C GLN A 216 -7.13 18.36 -7.97
N GLN A 217 -6.70 18.45 -6.71
CA GLN A 217 -6.97 19.57 -5.80
C GLN A 217 -5.89 20.65 -5.88
N ASP A 218 -4.87 20.48 -6.75
CA ASP A 218 -3.71 21.39 -6.89
C ASP A 218 -3.06 21.72 -5.53
N LEU A 219 -2.90 20.68 -4.70
CA LEU A 219 -2.34 20.86 -3.34
C LEU A 219 -0.87 21.33 -3.36
N GLY A 220 -0.14 21.06 -4.45
CA GLY A 220 1.23 21.51 -4.63
C GLY A 220 1.39 22.91 -5.21
N LYS A 221 0.31 23.71 -5.30
CA LYS A 221 0.32 25.04 -5.97
C LYS A 221 1.26 26.05 -5.33
N ASP A 222 1.41 26.01 -4.01
CA ASP A 222 2.21 26.96 -3.24
C ASP A 222 3.71 26.61 -3.20
N PHE A 223 4.11 25.47 -3.81
CA PHE A 223 5.49 25.04 -3.98
C PHE A 223 6.00 25.42 -5.38
N THR A 224 7.26 25.80 -5.48
CA THR A 224 7.90 26.14 -6.75
C THR A 224 8.18 24.87 -7.58
N ASN A 225 8.76 23.86 -6.95
CA ASN A 225 9.07 22.56 -7.54
C ASN A 225 8.66 21.42 -6.59
N PRO A 226 7.33 21.15 -6.46
CA PRO A 226 6.85 20.15 -5.52
C PRO A 226 7.28 18.73 -5.92
N LYS A 227 7.45 17.88 -4.90
CA LYS A 227 7.55 16.42 -5.05
C LYS A 227 6.72 15.71 -4.01
N PHE A 228 6.28 14.49 -4.33
CA PHE A 228 5.66 13.60 -3.34
C PHE A 228 6.75 12.89 -2.54
N VAL A 229 6.54 12.83 -1.23
CA VAL A 229 7.40 12.08 -0.29
C VAL A 229 6.54 11.35 0.74
N GLN A 230 7.11 10.35 1.39
CA GLN A 230 6.51 9.78 2.58
C GLN A 230 6.74 10.71 3.77
N LEU A 231 5.77 10.80 4.68
CA LEU A 231 5.92 11.64 5.88
C LEU A 231 6.83 10.94 6.89
N PRO A 232 7.99 11.53 7.25
CA PRO A 232 8.84 10.98 8.29
C PRO A 232 8.24 11.18 9.69
N ASN A 233 8.67 10.36 10.63
CA ASN A 233 8.20 10.34 12.02
C ASN A 233 6.68 10.19 12.14
N HIS A 234 6.12 9.39 11.25
CA HIS A 234 4.70 9.10 11.19
C HIS A 234 4.48 7.58 11.00
N GLU A 235 3.76 6.99 11.92
CA GLU A 235 3.44 5.56 11.87
C GLU A 235 2.25 5.30 10.95
N THR A 236 2.41 4.37 10.04
CA THR A 236 1.31 3.78 9.25
C THR A 236 1.03 2.37 9.74
N VAL A 237 -0.24 2.06 9.97
CA VAL A 237 -0.69 0.73 10.39
C VAL A 237 -1.45 0.05 9.26
N TRP A 238 -1.14 -1.22 8.98
CA TRP A 238 -1.85 -2.02 7.99
C TRP A 238 -2.35 -3.34 8.54
N LYS A 239 -3.45 -3.80 7.96
CA LYS A 239 -4.06 -5.09 8.28
C LYS A 239 -4.55 -5.75 6.99
N TYR A 240 -4.12 -7.01 6.77
CA TYR A 240 -4.50 -7.81 5.61
C TYR A 240 -5.27 -9.05 6.04
N ARG A 241 -6.40 -9.33 5.40
CA ARG A 241 -7.25 -10.52 5.66
C ARG A 241 -7.71 -11.15 4.35
N GLY A 242 -6.88 -11.07 3.34
CA GLY A 242 -7.10 -11.64 2.03
C GLY A 242 -5.97 -11.29 1.08
N GLN A 243 -6.09 -11.73 -0.15
CA GLN A 243 -5.03 -11.65 -1.15
C GLN A 243 -5.62 -11.39 -2.53
N ILE A 244 -4.81 -10.83 -3.43
CA ILE A 244 -5.15 -10.65 -4.84
C ILE A 244 -4.39 -11.70 -5.63
N LEU A 245 -5.14 -12.69 -6.13
CA LEU A 245 -4.64 -13.82 -6.91
C LEU A 245 -4.93 -13.64 -8.40
N THR A 246 -4.37 -14.48 -9.23
CA THR A 246 -4.51 -14.44 -10.70
C THR A 246 -5.94 -14.55 -11.23
N HIS A 247 -6.88 -15.05 -10.44
CA HIS A 247 -8.30 -15.18 -10.80
C HIS A 247 -9.17 -14.00 -10.35
N VAL A 248 -8.64 -13.10 -9.51
CA VAL A 248 -9.33 -11.85 -9.12
C VAL A 248 -9.47 -10.97 -10.35
N ARG A 249 -10.67 -10.44 -10.58
CA ARG A 249 -10.95 -9.61 -11.76
C ARG A 249 -10.70 -8.15 -11.53
N GLU A 250 -11.10 -7.66 -10.36
CA GLU A 250 -11.01 -6.24 -10.02
C GLU A 250 -10.45 -6.03 -8.61
N MET A 251 -9.51 -5.13 -8.50
CA MET A 251 -9.08 -4.55 -7.24
C MET A 251 -9.78 -3.20 -7.10
N GLN A 252 -10.50 -3.00 -6.00
CA GLN A 252 -11.09 -1.72 -5.65
C GLN A 252 -10.42 -1.19 -4.39
N LEU A 253 -10.33 0.12 -4.26
CA LEU A 253 -9.84 0.76 -3.04
C LEU A 253 -10.58 2.07 -2.77
N GLU A 254 -10.61 2.47 -1.51
CA GLU A 254 -11.09 3.78 -1.10
C GLU A 254 -10.16 4.44 -0.11
N VAL A 255 -10.18 5.77 -0.13
CA VAL A 255 -9.38 6.64 0.72
C VAL A 255 -10.29 7.70 1.35
N HIS A 256 -10.24 7.82 2.67
CA HIS A 256 -10.93 8.83 3.46
C HIS A 256 -9.93 9.81 4.04
N VAL A 257 -9.83 10.99 3.46
CA VAL A 257 -8.89 12.03 3.90
C VAL A 257 -9.29 12.55 5.28
N LYS A 258 -8.38 12.41 6.25
CA LYS A 258 -8.55 12.86 7.65
C LYS A 258 -8.01 14.27 7.86
N THR A 259 -6.85 14.56 7.27
CA THR A 259 -6.12 15.81 7.54
C THR A 259 -5.43 16.28 6.27
N ILE A 260 -5.49 17.58 6.03
CA ILE A 260 -4.67 18.31 5.05
C ILE A 260 -4.15 19.54 5.77
N GLU A 261 -2.85 19.59 6.03
CA GLU A 261 -2.24 20.67 6.80
C GLU A 261 -0.77 20.89 6.46
N MET A 262 -0.26 22.07 6.75
CA MET A 262 1.18 22.33 6.71
C MET A 262 1.84 21.86 8.00
N ARG A 263 2.90 21.07 7.89
CA ARG A 263 3.71 20.57 9.00
C ARG A 263 5.19 20.59 8.59
N ASP A 264 6.00 21.35 9.29
CA ASP A 264 7.46 21.43 9.09
C ASP A 264 7.88 21.70 7.62
N GLY A 265 7.18 22.62 6.95
CA GLY A 265 7.44 22.98 5.55
C GLY A 265 6.89 22.01 4.50
N ARG A 266 6.21 20.94 4.93
CA ARG A 266 5.54 19.95 4.07
C ARG A 266 4.03 20.15 4.11
N LEU A 267 3.36 20.02 2.99
CA LEU A 267 1.91 19.81 2.98
C LEU A 267 1.63 18.34 3.19
N VAL A 268 0.95 18.02 4.28
CA VAL A 268 0.68 16.64 4.70
C VAL A 268 -0.78 16.28 4.44
N VAL A 269 -1.00 15.10 3.86
CA VAL A 269 -2.32 14.48 3.69
C VAL A 269 -2.30 13.16 4.46
N ILE A 270 -3.16 13.02 5.47
CA ILE A 270 -3.33 11.79 6.25
C ILE A 270 -4.70 11.21 5.92
N ALA A 271 -4.78 9.89 5.74
CA ALA A 271 -6.00 9.20 5.37
C ALA A 271 -6.10 7.81 5.99
N ASP A 272 -7.34 7.33 6.17
CA ASP A 272 -7.64 5.92 6.31
C ASP A 272 -8.04 5.36 4.95
N ALA A 273 -7.77 4.06 4.74
CA ALA A 273 -8.04 3.42 3.46
C ALA A 273 -8.43 1.96 3.61
N SER A 274 -9.19 1.48 2.63
CA SER A 274 -9.55 0.08 2.49
C SER A 274 -9.31 -0.39 1.06
N LEU A 275 -9.13 -1.71 0.88
CA LEU A 275 -8.97 -2.33 -0.43
C LEU A 275 -9.76 -3.65 -0.47
N TRP A 276 -10.38 -3.92 -1.63
CA TRP A 276 -11.17 -5.11 -1.92
C TRP A 276 -10.54 -5.93 -3.04
N ASN A 277 -10.69 -7.23 -2.96
CA ASN A 277 -10.62 -8.13 -4.12
C ASN A 277 -12.06 -8.46 -4.53
N ASP A 278 -12.44 -8.11 -5.76
CA ASP A 278 -13.83 -8.17 -6.21
C ASP A 278 -14.76 -7.52 -5.15
N GLU A 279 -15.54 -8.31 -4.39
CA GLU A 279 -16.51 -7.79 -3.40
C GLU A 279 -16.06 -7.93 -1.94
N VAL A 280 -14.88 -8.53 -1.69
CA VAL A 280 -14.42 -8.82 -0.32
C VAL A 280 -13.38 -7.79 0.11
N ARG A 281 -13.65 -7.06 1.20
CA ARG A 281 -12.70 -6.11 1.78
C ARG A 281 -11.57 -6.86 2.48
N ILE A 282 -10.36 -6.67 1.98
CA ILE A 282 -9.19 -7.45 2.40
C ILE A 282 -8.09 -6.63 3.07
N TYR A 283 -7.97 -5.32 2.79
CA TYR A 283 -7.01 -4.45 3.44
C TYR A 283 -7.68 -3.31 4.18
N GLN A 284 -7.06 -2.95 5.30
CA GLN A 284 -7.34 -1.73 6.05
C GLN A 284 -6.01 -1.06 6.38
N LEU A 285 -5.91 0.22 6.09
CA LEU A 285 -4.80 1.06 6.49
C LEU A 285 -5.34 2.20 7.37
N THR A 286 -4.60 2.50 8.41
CA THR A 286 -4.91 3.59 9.33
C THR A 286 -3.75 4.58 9.32
N ASP A 287 -4.09 5.87 9.25
CA ASP A 287 -3.14 6.98 9.28
C ASP A 287 -2.05 6.89 8.19
N LEU A 288 -2.42 6.40 6.98
CA LEU A 288 -1.50 6.46 5.84
C LEU A 288 -1.24 7.92 5.48
N ALA A 289 0.03 8.29 5.39
CA ALA A 289 0.42 9.67 5.11
C ALA A 289 1.13 9.82 3.77
N LEU A 290 0.78 10.89 3.06
CA LEU A 290 1.47 11.41 1.90
C LEU A 290 1.90 12.84 2.21
N ALA A 291 3.12 13.22 1.88
CA ALA A 291 3.57 14.60 2.00
C ALA A 291 4.00 15.18 0.65
N ILE A 292 3.90 16.50 0.54
CA ILE A 292 4.40 17.30 -0.58
C ILE A 292 5.40 18.30 -0.01
N GLU A 293 6.59 18.31 -0.57
CA GLU A 293 7.66 19.24 -0.17
C GLU A 293 8.35 19.84 -1.39
N GLU A 294 9.19 20.85 -1.19
CA GLU A 294 10.08 21.40 -2.22
C GLU A 294 11.15 20.36 -2.59
N ALA A 295 11.45 20.16 -3.89
CA ALA A 295 12.36 19.13 -4.39
C ALA A 295 13.83 19.49 -4.22
#